data_083bccfbb306a438ecb944c08fe8864b
#
_entry.id   083bccfbb306a438ecb944c08fe8864b
#
_cell.length_a   1.000
_cell.length_b   1.000
_cell.length_c   1.000
_cell.angle_alpha   90.00
_cell.angle_beta   90.00
_cell.angle_gamma   90.00
#
_symmetry.space_group_name_H-M   'P 1'
#
loop_
_entity.id
_entity.type
_entity.pdbx_description
1 polymer ?
#
loop_
_entity_poly.entity_id
_entity_poly.type
_entity_poly.pdbx_seq_one_letter_code
_entity_poly.pdbx_strand_id
1 'polypeptide(L)'
;MAILLKGADAAKALTEKLHERADALRQRGVDPCLAILRVGAREDDLSYERGALKRCEKVGIAVRQVVLPEDVDQQELLNNIRSLNEDEAIHGVLMFRPLPKHLDDEAARAALDPKKDMDGITDGSLAAVYAGSKGGYPPCTAAACVALLKHYDIPIKGKRVVVIGRSLVIGKPVSMLLLAEHATVTICHSRSENLPAICREADILVVAAGKAGMVGAESVRAGQIVLDVGIHVGADGNLCGDTRFAEVEPIVDAITPVPGGVGTVTTTILASHVIEAAEQR
;
A
#
# COMPACT_ATOMS: atom_id res chain seq x y z
N MET A 1 21.12 -18.35 -3.88
CA MET A 1 20.69 -16.95 -3.67
C MET A 1 19.31 -16.78 -4.26
N ALA A 2 18.42 -16.18 -3.50
CA ALA A 2 17.05 -15.92 -3.92
C ALA A 2 16.99 -14.89 -5.07
N ILE A 3 15.92 -14.93 -5.84
CA ILE A 3 15.58 -13.84 -6.77
C ILE A 3 15.14 -12.63 -5.93
N LEU A 4 15.76 -11.48 -6.15
CA LEU A 4 15.35 -10.25 -5.47
C LEU A 4 14.17 -9.61 -6.20
N LEU A 5 13.01 -9.56 -5.54
CA LEU A 5 11.80 -8.94 -6.05
C LEU A 5 11.86 -7.42 -5.85
N LYS A 6 12.60 -6.75 -6.73
CA LYS A 6 12.84 -5.29 -6.65
C LYS A 6 11.59 -4.52 -7.05
N GLY A 7 11.11 -3.67 -6.15
CA GLY A 7 9.96 -2.82 -6.41
C GLY A 7 10.18 -1.80 -7.54
N ALA A 8 11.42 -1.40 -7.79
CA ALA A 8 11.74 -0.43 -8.84
C ALA A 8 11.33 -0.91 -10.24
N ASP A 9 11.53 -2.20 -10.55
CA ASP A 9 11.20 -2.78 -11.85
C ASP A 9 9.68 -2.81 -12.07
N ALA A 10 8.94 -3.27 -11.06
CA ALA A 10 7.48 -3.25 -11.07
C ALA A 10 6.91 -1.83 -11.16
N ALA A 11 7.45 -0.90 -10.37
CA ALA A 11 7.04 0.49 -10.37
C ALA A 11 7.31 1.18 -11.72
N LYS A 12 8.42 0.86 -12.39
CA LYS A 12 8.75 1.39 -13.72
C LYS A 12 7.73 0.90 -14.76
N ALA A 13 7.56 -0.42 -14.86
CA ALA A 13 6.64 -1.02 -15.83
C ALA A 13 5.19 -0.54 -15.66
N LEU A 14 4.73 -0.41 -14.40
CA LEU A 14 3.39 0.10 -14.11
C LEU A 14 3.28 1.60 -14.44
N THR A 15 4.33 2.41 -14.15
CA THR A 15 4.32 3.85 -14.44
C THR A 15 4.18 4.13 -15.93
N GLU A 16 4.87 3.35 -16.79
CA GLU A 16 4.78 3.48 -18.25
C GLU A 16 3.34 3.25 -18.74
N LYS A 17 2.71 2.17 -18.26
CA LYS A 17 1.30 1.89 -18.57
C LYS A 17 0.34 2.97 -18.08
N LEU A 18 0.59 3.52 -16.89
CA LEU A 18 -0.25 4.57 -16.33
C LEU A 18 -0.09 5.90 -17.06
N HIS A 19 1.10 6.19 -17.57
CA HIS A 19 1.34 7.38 -18.40
C HIS A 19 0.52 7.32 -19.69
N GLU A 20 0.52 6.18 -20.40
CA GLU A 20 -0.30 5.98 -21.61
C GLU A 20 -1.80 6.16 -21.31
N ARG A 21 -2.30 5.63 -20.18
CA ARG A 21 -3.70 5.80 -19.76
C ARG A 21 -4.03 7.25 -19.42
N ALA A 22 -3.11 7.97 -18.74
CA ALA A 22 -3.27 9.40 -18.45
C ALA A 22 -3.33 10.24 -19.75
N ASP A 23 -2.49 9.91 -20.74
CA ASP A 23 -2.54 10.59 -22.05
C ASP A 23 -3.88 10.35 -22.77
N ALA A 24 -4.38 9.11 -22.73
CA ALA A 24 -5.68 8.79 -23.32
C ALA A 24 -6.83 9.54 -22.62
N LEU A 25 -6.78 9.74 -21.31
CA LEU A 25 -7.75 10.54 -20.55
C LEU A 25 -7.69 12.01 -20.97
N ARG A 26 -6.50 12.61 -21.07
CA ARG A 26 -6.32 14.00 -21.51
C ARG A 26 -6.85 14.24 -22.93
N GLN A 27 -6.67 13.28 -23.85
CA GLN A 27 -7.25 13.34 -25.19
C GLN A 27 -8.78 13.37 -25.18
N ARG A 28 -9.40 12.84 -24.12
CA ARG A 28 -10.85 12.88 -23.89
C ARG A 28 -11.29 14.10 -23.08
N GLY A 29 -10.39 15.02 -22.76
CA GLY A 29 -10.66 16.22 -21.94
C GLY A 29 -10.74 15.95 -20.43
N VAL A 30 -10.21 14.81 -19.94
CA VAL A 30 -10.14 14.48 -18.52
C VAL A 30 -8.71 14.61 -18.04
N ASP A 31 -8.45 15.58 -17.14
CA ASP A 31 -7.15 15.79 -16.52
C ASP A 31 -7.11 15.11 -15.14
N PRO A 32 -6.47 13.93 -14.99
CA PRO A 32 -6.41 13.26 -13.70
C PRO A 32 -5.79 14.14 -12.62
N CYS A 33 -6.43 14.27 -11.48
CA CYS A 33 -5.98 15.13 -10.38
C CYS A 33 -6.10 14.43 -9.04
N LEU A 34 -4.99 14.44 -8.27
CA LEU A 34 -4.89 13.98 -6.89
C LEU A 34 -4.87 15.20 -5.96
N ALA A 35 -5.73 15.21 -4.94
CA ALA A 35 -5.56 16.12 -3.80
C ALA A 35 -4.74 15.42 -2.71
N ILE A 36 -3.75 16.12 -2.18
CA ILE A 36 -2.98 15.68 -1.01
C ILE A 36 -3.37 16.56 0.17
N LEU A 37 -4.03 15.96 1.16
CA LEU A 37 -4.46 16.64 2.39
C LEU A 37 -3.51 16.28 3.53
N ARG A 38 -2.89 17.31 4.11
CA ARG A 38 -1.91 17.16 5.19
C ARG A 38 -2.19 18.17 6.30
N VAL A 39 -2.06 17.73 7.55
CA VAL A 39 -2.12 18.59 8.74
C VAL A 39 -0.73 18.68 9.35
N GLY A 40 -0.20 19.89 9.48
CA GLY A 40 1.17 20.12 9.97
C GLY A 40 2.24 19.72 8.95
N ALA A 41 3.46 19.39 9.42
CA ALA A 41 4.63 19.13 8.59
C ALA A 41 5.53 18.03 9.18
N ARG A 42 4.97 16.85 9.46
CA ARG A 42 5.76 15.72 9.94
C ARG A 42 6.74 15.26 8.87
N GLU A 43 7.97 14.94 9.25
CA GLU A 43 9.02 14.51 8.32
C GLU A 43 8.65 13.29 7.48
N ASP A 44 7.97 12.31 8.08
CA ASP A 44 7.51 11.10 7.39
C ASP A 44 6.49 11.45 6.29
N ASP A 45 5.53 12.34 6.60
CA ASP A 45 4.52 12.81 5.66
C ASP A 45 5.18 13.55 4.49
N LEU A 46 6.10 14.46 4.79
CA LEU A 46 6.86 15.22 3.79
C LEU A 46 7.71 14.30 2.89
N SER A 47 8.29 13.26 3.47
CA SER A 47 9.06 12.27 2.70
C SER A 47 8.19 11.48 1.74
N TYR A 48 7.03 10.99 2.20
CA TYR A 48 6.08 10.27 1.36
C TYR A 48 5.47 11.20 0.30
N GLU A 49 5.10 12.43 0.67
CA GLU A 49 4.56 13.45 -0.24
C GLU A 49 5.51 13.71 -1.41
N ARG A 50 6.82 13.91 -1.13
CA ARG A 50 7.83 14.08 -2.20
C ARG A 50 7.85 12.89 -3.17
N GLY A 51 7.68 11.67 -2.66
CA GLY A 51 7.59 10.46 -3.47
C GLY A 51 6.33 10.43 -4.35
N ALA A 52 5.19 10.79 -3.77
CA ALA A 52 3.90 10.86 -4.46
C ALA A 52 3.91 11.93 -5.55
N LEU A 53 4.40 13.14 -5.26
CA LEU A 53 4.55 14.23 -6.23
C LEU A 53 5.40 13.81 -7.44
N LYS A 54 6.58 13.23 -7.22
CA LYS A 54 7.43 12.74 -8.30
C LYS A 54 6.76 11.63 -9.12
N ARG A 55 5.93 10.79 -8.49
CA ARG A 55 5.20 9.74 -9.20
C ARG A 55 4.08 10.34 -10.04
N CYS A 56 3.30 11.25 -9.49
CA CYS A 56 2.24 11.94 -10.19
C CYS A 56 2.79 12.71 -11.41
N GLU A 57 3.90 13.42 -11.26
CA GLU A 57 4.59 14.10 -12.35
C GLU A 57 4.96 13.14 -13.49
N LYS A 58 5.57 11.97 -13.16
CA LYS A 58 5.97 10.96 -14.17
C LYS A 58 4.78 10.33 -14.88
N VAL A 59 3.64 10.18 -14.22
CA VAL A 59 2.42 9.63 -14.80
C VAL A 59 1.64 10.71 -15.56
N GLY A 60 1.81 11.98 -15.20
CA GLY A 60 1.04 13.09 -15.75
C GLY A 60 -0.27 13.33 -15.00
N ILE A 61 -0.28 13.12 -13.70
CA ILE A 61 -1.39 13.43 -12.79
C ILE A 61 -1.14 14.80 -12.17
N ALA A 62 -2.11 15.71 -12.29
CA ALA A 62 -2.07 17.00 -11.58
C ALA A 62 -2.20 16.77 -10.07
N VAL A 63 -1.53 17.61 -9.26
CA VAL A 63 -1.62 17.52 -7.81
C VAL A 63 -2.04 18.84 -7.20
N ARG A 64 -3.07 18.81 -6.34
CA ARG A 64 -3.49 19.91 -5.49
C ARG A 64 -3.08 19.60 -4.05
N GLN A 65 -2.20 20.41 -3.49
CA GLN A 65 -1.80 20.30 -2.10
C GLN A 65 -2.73 21.14 -1.22
N VAL A 66 -3.31 20.52 -0.19
CA VAL A 66 -4.12 21.15 0.86
C VAL A 66 -3.37 20.95 2.16
N VAL A 67 -2.71 22.01 2.63
CA VAL A 67 -1.89 21.98 3.83
C VAL A 67 -2.62 22.77 4.91
N LEU A 68 -3.05 22.08 5.94
CA LEU A 68 -3.70 22.68 7.10
C LEU A 68 -2.68 22.91 8.23
N PRO A 69 -2.83 23.98 9.03
CA PRO A 69 -1.97 24.20 10.17
C PRO A 69 -2.09 23.07 11.20
N GLU A 70 -1.06 22.86 12.01
CA GLU A 70 -1.03 21.76 12.99
C GLU A 70 -2.14 21.88 14.05
N ASP A 71 -2.56 23.11 14.36
CA ASP A 71 -3.60 23.46 15.32
C ASP A 71 -4.98 23.64 14.69
N VAL A 72 -5.18 23.20 13.42
CA VAL A 72 -6.49 23.26 12.76
C VAL A 72 -7.57 22.57 13.60
N ASP A 73 -8.76 23.15 13.66
CA ASP A 73 -9.87 22.53 14.37
C ASP A 73 -10.54 21.41 13.55
N GLN A 74 -11.28 20.56 14.26
CA GLN A 74 -11.97 19.41 13.66
C GLN A 74 -12.97 19.81 12.57
N GLN A 75 -13.69 20.92 12.77
CA GLN A 75 -14.72 21.35 11.83
C GLN A 75 -14.10 21.84 10.52
N GLU A 76 -12.98 22.56 10.60
CA GLU A 76 -12.24 23.04 9.42
C GLU A 76 -11.65 21.86 8.63
N LEU A 77 -11.08 20.86 9.31
CA LEU A 77 -10.63 19.64 8.66
C LEU A 77 -11.77 18.94 7.91
N LEU A 78 -12.91 18.74 8.56
CA LEU A 78 -14.08 18.09 7.94
C LEU A 78 -14.64 18.90 6.77
N ASN A 79 -14.63 20.23 6.86
CA ASN A 79 -15.07 21.10 5.76
C ASN A 79 -14.15 20.98 4.55
N ASN A 80 -12.83 20.91 4.75
CA ASN A 80 -11.87 20.67 3.67
C ASN A 80 -12.09 19.30 3.01
N ILE A 81 -12.30 18.23 3.80
CA ILE A 81 -12.58 16.90 3.26
C ILE A 81 -13.86 16.91 2.41
N ARG A 82 -14.95 17.54 2.89
CA ARG A 82 -16.20 17.65 2.13
C ARG A 82 -16.01 18.42 0.83
N SER A 83 -15.30 19.56 0.89
CA SER A 83 -14.99 20.35 -0.31
C SER A 83 -14.21 19.53 -1.35
N LEU A 84 -13.26 18.69 -0.92
CA LEU A 84 -12.52 17.79 -1.82
C LEU A 84 -13.41 16.67 -2.39
N ASN A 85 -14.38 16.17 -1.61
CA ASN A 85 -15.35 15.20 -2.11
C ASN A 85 -16.26 15.80 -3.20
N GLU A 86 -16.69 17.05 -3.03
CA GLU A 86 -17.61 17.73 -3.93
C GLU A 86 -16.93 18.28 -5.19
N ASP A 87 -15.62 18.52 -5.15
CA ASP A 87 -14.88 19.07 -6.28
C ASP A 87 -14.71 18.02 -7.41
N GLU A 88 -15.44 18.22 -8.50
CA GLU A 88 -15.40 17.31 -9.67
C GLU A 88 -14.04 17.29 -10.38
N ALA A 89 -13.20 18.31 -10.22
CA ALA A 89 -11.86 18.33 -10.78
C ALA A 89 -10.88 17.44 -9.99
N ILE A 90 -11.25 17.00 -8.78
CA ILE A 90 -10.46 16.09 -7.94
C ILE A 90 -10.94 14.65 -8.15
N HIS A 91 -10.07 13.79 -8.64
CA HIS A 91 -10.36 12.37 -8.88
C HIS A 91 -10.02 11.49 -7.69
N GLY A 92 -9.08 11.91 -6.86
CA GLY A 92 -8.69 11.19 -5.66
C GLY A 92 -8.12 12.08 -4.58
N VAL A 93 -8.15 11.59 -3.34
CA VAL A 93 -7.61 12.25 -2.15
C VAL A 93 -6.64 11.30 -1.46
N LEU A 94 -5.46 11.79 -1.17
CA LEU A 94 -4.51 11.19 -0.24
C LEU A 94 -4.56 12.01 1.05
N MET A 95 -5.07 11.45 2.13
CA MET A 95 -5.08 12.08 3.45
C MET A 95 -3.99 11.48 4.33
N PHE A 96 -3.02 12.30 4.74
CA PHE A 96 -1.92 11.83 5.59
C PHE A 96 -2.37 11.55 7.01
N ARG A 97 -1.87 10.45 7.55
CA ARG A 97 -2.16 9.93 8.89
C ARG A 97 -0.90 9.38 9.56
N PRO A 98 -0.83 9.34 10.90
CA PRO A 98 -1.86 9.73 11.86
C PRO A 98 -2.06 11.25 11.93
N LEU A 99 -3.31 11.67 12.16
CA LEU A 99 -3.63 13.06 12.43
C LEU A 99 -3.09 13.50 13.81
N PRO A 100 -2.92 14.81 14.06
CA PRO A 100 -2.67 15.35 15.41
C PRO A 100 -3.68 14.83 16.43
N LYS A 101 -3.25 14.61 17.69
CA LYS A 101 -4.05 13.94 18.72
C LYS A 101 -5.35 14.64 19.11
N HIS A 102 -5.50 15.94 18.84
CA HIS A 102 -6.72 16.70 19.13
C HIS A 102 -7.79 16.53 18.06
N LEU A 103 -7.45 15.90 16.92
CA LEU A 103 -8.37 15.62 15.84
C LEU A 103 -8.90 14.19 15.94
N ASP A 104 -10.17 14.03 15.60
CA ASP A 104 -10.85 12.74 15.50
C ASP A 104 -10.56 12.11 14.14
N ASP A 105 -9.65 11.12 14.12
CA ASP A 105 -9.25 10.39 12.93
C ASP A 105 -10.41 9.55 12.35
N GLU A 106 -11.27 9.01 13.21
CA GLU A 106 -12.42 8.21 12.76
C GLU A 106 -13.44 9.08 12.03
N ALA A 107 -13.76 10.24 12.58
CA ALA A 107 -14.64 11.21 11.93
C ALA A 107 -14.05 11.71 10.61
N ALA A 108 -12.75 11.96 10.53
CA ALA A 108 -12.08 12.37 9.30
C ALA A 108 -12.14 11.28 8.22
N ARG A 109 -11.87 10.03 8.57
CA ARG A 109 -12.00 8.88 7.65
C ARG A 109 -13.43 8.67 7.17
N ALA A 110 -14.39 8.79 8.09
CA ALA A 110 -15.82 8.65 7.76
C ALA A 110 -16.35 9.77 6.84
N ALA A 111 -15.73 10.95 6.88
CA ALA A 111 -16.10 12.06 6.02
C ALA A 111 -15.57 11.96 4.58
N LEU A 112 -14.52 11.18 4.34
CA LEU A 112 -13.94 10.99 3.01
C LEU A 112 -14.80 10.04 2.16
N ASP A 113 -15.11 10.44 0.92
CA ASP A 113 -15.81 9.56 -0.02
C ASP A 113 -14.92 8.36 -0.41
N PRO A 114 -15.36 7.12 -0.20
CA PRO A 114 -14.62 5.92 -0.62
C PRO A 114 -14.21 5.92 -2.09
N LYS A 115 -14.96 6.57 -2.97
CA LYS A 115 -14.63 6.71 -4.40
C LYS A 115 -13.45 7.65 -4.66
N LYS A 116 -13.09 8.47 -3.68
CA LYS A 116 -11.92 9.37 -3.73
C LYS A 116 -10.81 8.97 -2.74
N ASP A 117 -10.98 7.90 -2.01
CA ASP A 117 -10.04 7.38 -1.02
C ASP A 117 -8.93 6.56 -1.69
N MET A 118 -7.88 7.24 -2.13
CA MET A 118 -6.82 6.59 -2.91
C MET A 118 -5.87 5.70 -2.10
N ASP A 119 -5.88 5.80 -0.77
CA ASP A 119 -5.05 4.95 0.10
C ASP A 119 -5.86 3.90 0.87
N GLY A 120 -7.16 3.79 0.58
CA GLY A 120 -8.03 2.73 1.13
C GLY A 120 -8.19 2.79 2.65
N ILE A 121 -8.28 4.00 3.22
CA ILE A 121 -8.33 4.21 4.67
C ILE A 121 -9.77 4.23 5.22
N THR A 122 -10.78 4.41 4.37
CA THR A 122 -12.19 4.48 4.78
C THR A 122 -12.77 3.09 5.01
N ASP A 123 -13.78 3.01 5.86
CA ASP A 123 -14.50 1.76 6.09
C ASP A 123 -15.21 1.29 4.81
N GLY A 124 -15.65 2.21 3.95
CA GLY A 124 -16.22 1.90 2.63
C GLY A 124 -15.23 1.21 1.71
N SER A 125 -14.00 1.72 1.61
CA SER A 125 -12.91 1.08 0.85
C SER A 125 -12.56 -0.30 1.40
N LEU A 126 -12.46 -0.44 2.72
CA LEU A 126 -12.17 -1.73 3.36
C LEU A 126 -13.31 -2.73 3.16
N ALA A 127 -14.58 -2.29 3.23
CA ALA A 127 -15.73 -3.12 2.93
C ALA A 127 -15.74 -3.59 1.46
N ALA A 128 -15.37 -2.71 0.53
CA ALA A 128 -15.22 -3.05 -0.89
C ALA A 128 -14.14 -4.12 -1.12
N VAL A 129 -12.98 -4.00 -0.47
CA VAL A 129 -11.91 -5.02 -0.50
C VAL A 129 -12.40 -6.35 0.05
N TYR A 130 -13.11 -6.34 1.18
CA TYR A 130 -13.66 -7.55 1.79
C TYR A 130 -14.69 -8.24 0.89
N ALA A 131 -15.57 -7.46 0.27
CA ALA A 131 -16.64 -7.97 -0.60
C ALA A 131 -16.17 -8.29 -2.04
N GLY A 132 -14.96 -7.88 -2.43
CA GLY A 132 -14.50 -7.96 -3.82
C GLY A 132 -15.30 -7.06 -4.77
N SER A 133 -15.80 -5.91 -4.28
CA SER A 133 -16.63 -4.97 -5.03
C SER A 133 -15.87 -3.72 -5.47
N LYS A 134 -16.47 -2.91 -6.36
CA LYS A 134 -15.88 -1.67 -6.90
C LYS A 134 -16.25 -0.40 -6.11
N GLY A 135 -16.55 -0.51 -4.82
CA GLY A 135 -17.05 0.60 -3.99
C GLY A 135 -15.96 1.48 -3.37
N GLY A 136 -14.69 1.24 -3.64
CA GLY A 136 -13.54 1.96 -3.09
C GLY A 136 -12.24 1.34 -3.56
N TYR A 137 -11.12 1.78 -2.99
CA TYR A 137 -9.77 1.34 -3.38
C TYR A 137 -9.08 0.58 -2.25
N PRO A 138 -8.28 -0.45 -2.57
CA PRO A 138 -7.51 -1.15 -1.55
C PRO A 138 -6.38 -0.28 -0.99
N PRO A 139 -5.95 -0.49 0.28
CA PRO A 139 -4.75 0.15 0.79
C PRO A 139 -3.55 -0.09 -0.13
N CYS A 140 -2.84 1.00 -0.47
CA CYS A 140 -1.78 0.98 -1.48
C CYS A 140 -0.70 -0.06 -1.20
N THR A 141 -0.30 -0.24 0.07
CA THR A 141 0.72 -1.23 0.44
C THR A 141 0.23 -2.66 0.24
N ALA A 142 -1.03 -2.96 0.54
CA ALA A 142 -1.61 -4.28 0.33
C ALA A 142 -1.70 -4.61 -1.17
N ALA A 143 -2.14 -3.66 -1.98
CA ALA A 143 -2.21 -3.81 -3.44
C ALA A 143 -0.80 -3.93 -4.07
N ALA A 144 0.21 -3.23 -3.52
CA ALA A 144 1.60 -3.33 -3.99
C ALA A 144 2.16 -4.76 -3.84
N CYS A 145 1.79 -5.49 -2.79
CA CYS A 145 2.19 -6.91 -2.64
C CYS A 145 1.68 -7.77 -3.81
N VAL A 146 0.41 -7.62 -4.17
CA VAL A 146 -0.19 -8.37 -5.29
C VAL A 146 0.40 -7.93 -6.63
N ALA A 147 0.62 -6.62 -6.81
CA ALA A 147 1.24 -6.07 -8.01
C ALA A 147 2.66 -6.60 -8.23
N LEU A 148 3.46 -6.73 -7.17
CA LEU A 148 4.79 -7.34 -7.23
C LEU A 148 4.73 -8.80 -7.65
N LEU A 149 3.87 -9.61 -7.03
CA LEU A 149 3.71 -11.01 -7.40
C LEU A 149 3.35 -11.16 -8.88
N LYS A 150 2.40 -10.34 -9.36
CA LYS A 150 1.99 -10.34 -10.77
C LYS A 150 3.10 -9.87 -11.72
N HIS A 151 3.88 -8.86 -11.32
CA HIS A 151 4.99 -8.35 -12.14
C HIS A 151 6.08 -9.40 -12.38
N TYR A 152 6.35 -10.23 -11.38
CA TYR A 152 7.34 -11.30 -11.46
C TYR A 152 6.76 -12.65 -11.90
N ASP A 153 5.54 -12.65 -12.46
CA ASP A 153 4.83 -13.85 -12.92
C ASP A 153 4.74 -14.97 -11.87
N ILE A 154 4.70 -14.58 -10.57
CA ILE A 154 4.57 -15.53 -9.47
C ILE A 154 3.12 -15.98 -9.38
N PRO A 155 2.84 -17.29 -9.56
CA PRO A 155 1.47 -17.80 -9.52
C PRO A 155 0.88 -17.67 -8.12
N ILE A 156 -0.31 -17.06 -8.03
CA ILE A 156 -1.05 -16.89 -6.77
C ILE A 156 -2.16 -17.93 -6.64
N LYS A 157 -2.83 -18.23 -7.75
CA LYS A 157 -3.95 -19.18 -7.79
C LYS A 157 -3.56 -20.57 -7.27
N GLY A 158 -4.30 -21.05 -6.27
CA GLY A 158 -4.10 -22.36 -5.66
C GLY A 158 -2.92 -22.43 -4.68
N LYS A 159 -2.20 -21.33 -4.44
CA LYS A 159 -1.07 -21.28 -3.51
C LYS A 159 -1.55 -21.12 -2.07
N ARG A 160 -0.77 -21.71 -1.14
CA ARG A 160 -0.92 -21.47 0.29
C ARG A 160 -0.16 -20.20 0.65
N VAL A 161 -0.87 -19.19 1.11
CA VAL A 161 -0.30 -17.92 1.53
C VAL A 161 -0.44 -17.76 3.04
N VAL A 162 0.66 -17.48 3.72
CA VAL A 162 0.63 -17.10 5.13
C VAL A 162 0.92 -15.59 5.21
N VAL A 163 0.05 -14.86 5.90
CA VAL A 163 0.18 -13.43 6.17
C VAL A 163 0.44 -13.23 7.66
N ILE A 164 1.59 -12.68 8.01
CA ILE A 164 1.90 -12.33 9.40
C ILE A 164 1.54 -10.86 9.62
N GLY A 165 0.49 -10.61 10.36
CA GLY A 165 -0.08 -9.29 10.62
C GLY A 165 -1.58 -9.24 10.33
N ARG A 166 -2.31 -8.37 11.06
CA ARG A 166 -3.77 -8.24 10.91
C ARG A 166 -4.25 -6.79 11.00
N SER A 167 -3.38 -5.85 10.64
CA SER A 167 -3.75 -4.43 10.56
C SER A 167 -4.78 -4.19 9.45
N LEU A 168 -5.51 -3.08 9.54
CA LEU A 168 -6.42 -2.64 8.49
C LEU A 168 -5.67 -2.04 7.29
N VAL A 169 -4.40 -1.67 7.46
CA VAL A 169 -3.58 -1.07 6.40
C VAL A 169 -2.94 -2.14 5.50
N ILE A 170 -2.53 -3.29 6.06
CA ILE A 170 -1.77 -4.30 5.31
C ILE A 170 -2.36 -5.69 5.49
N GLY A 171 -2.32 -6.25 6.70
CA GLY A 171 -2.55 -7.68 6.92
C GLY A 171 -3.91 -8.18 6.46
N LYS A 172 -5.00 -7.56 6.92
CA LYS A 172 -6.35 -7.92 6.50
C LYS A 172 -6.59 -7.63 5.01
N PRO A 173 -6.30 -6.41 4.49
CA PRO A 173 -6.51 -6.13 3.07
C PRO A 173 -5.73 -7.06 2.14
N VAL A 174 -4.44 -7.28 2.37
CA VAL A 174 -3.64 -8.14 1.49
C VAL A 174 -4.16 -9.58 1.49
N SER A 175 -4.68 -10.05 2.64
CA SER A 175 -5.28 -11.38 2.74
C SER A 175 -6.52 -11.51 1.85
N MET A 176 -7.37 -10.49 1.83
CA MET A 176 -8.56 -10.46 0.98
C MET A 176 -8.21 -10.33 -0.50
N LEU A 177 -7.22 -9.51 -0.84
CA LEU A 177 -6.75 -9.39 -2.23
C LEU A 177 -6.16 -10.71 -2.73
N LEU A 178 -5.38 -11.42 -1.93
CA LEU A 178 -4.82 -12.72 -2.29
C LEU A 178 -5.89 -13.81 -2.37
N LEU A 179 -6.91 -13.77 -1.50
CA LEU A 179 -8.09 -14.64 -1.60
C LEU A 179 -8.84 -14.41 -2.91
N ALA A 180 -9.02 -13.15 -3.33
CA ALA A 180 -9.64 -12.79 -4.60
C ALA A 180 -8.83 -13.30 -5.82
N GLU A 181 -7.50 -13.45 -5.68
CA GLU A 181 -6.62 -14.10 -6.66
C GLU A 181 -6.58 -15.64 -6.53
N HIS A 182 -7.55 -16.23 -5.81
CA HIS A 182 -7.72 -17.67 -5.61
C HIS A 182 -6.62 -18.35 -4.78
N ALA A 183 -5.96 -17.64 -3.87
CA ALA A 183 -5.06 -18.25 -2.89
C ALA A 183 -5.84 -18.87 -1.72
N THR A 184 -5.24 -19.86 -1.04
CA THR A 184 -5.65 -20.28 0.30
C THR A 184 -4.85 -19.48 1.32
N VAL A 185 -5.51 -18.64 2.14
CA VAL A 185 -4.84 -17.67 3.00
C VAL A 185 -4.99 -18.03 4.47
N THR A 186 -3.87 -18.04 5.18
CA THR A 186 -3.80 -18.15 6.66
C THR A 186 -3.28 -16.85 7.22
N ILE A 187 -4.03 -16.21 8.14
CA ILE A 187 -3.61 -14.98 8.82
C ILE A 187 -3.05 -15.33 10.19
N CYS A 188 -1.80 -14.93 10.44
CA CYS A 188 -1.11 -15.10 11.71
C CYS A 188 -0.93 -13.76 12.42
N HIS A 189 -0.81 -13.79 13.73
CA HIS A 189 -0.65 -12.60 14.57
C HIS A 189 0.11 -12.92 15.86
N SER A 190 0.30 -11.95 16.73
CA SER A 190 1.07 -12.07 17.98
C SER A 190 0.58 -13.13 18.98
N ARG A 191 -0.61 -13.70 18.74
CA ARG A 191 -1.18 -14.78 19.58
C ARG A 191 -1.28 -16.11 18.83
N SER A 192 -0.69 -16.21 17.64
CA SER A 192 -0.62 -17.48 16.90
C SER A 192 0.44 -18.37 17.53
N GLU A 193 0.07 -19.61 17.80
CA GLU A 193 0.97 -20.61 18.35
C GLU A 193 1.79 -21.24 17.23
N ASN A 194 3.04 -21.63 17.56
CA ASN A 194 3.94 -22.31 16.63
C ASN A 194 4.09 -21.61 15.26
N LEU A 195 4.20 -20.28 15.27
CA LEU A 195 4.29 -19.48 14.07
C LEU A 195 5.34 -19.97 13.07
N PRO A 196 6.57 -20.36 13.45
CA PRO A 196 7.56 -20.87 12.48
C PRO A 196 7.08 -22.10 11.70
N ALA A 197 6.35 -23.01 12.33
CA ALA A 197 5.82 -24.19 11.62
C ALA A 197 4.76 -23.79 10.58
N ILE A 198 3.84 -22.88 10.94
CA ILE A 198 2.82 -22.37 10.03
C ILE A 198 3.48 -21.65 8.83
N CYS A 199 4.50 -20.81 9.09
CA CYS A 199 5.21 -20.10 8.04
C CYS A 199 5.89 -21.06 7.04
N ARG A 200 6.48 -22.15 7.51
CA ARG A 200 7.11 -23.15 6.63
C ARG A 200 6.14 -23.91 5.73
N GLU A 201 4.84 -23.91 6.03
CA GLU A 201 3.84 -24.54 5.16
C GLU A 201 3.44 -23.66 3.97
N ALA A 202 3.76 -22.36 4.01
CA ALA A 202 3.42 -21.42 2.95
C ALA A 202 4.18 -21.71 1.65
N ASP A 203 3.56 -21.39 0.51
CA ASP A 203 4.23 -21.19 -0.77
C ASP A 203 4.66 -19.72 -0.90
N ILE A 204 3.83 -18.81 -0.39
CA ILE A 204 4.09 -17.37 -0.33
C ILE A 204 3.92 -16.89 1.12
N LEU A 205 4.91 -16.21 1.65
CA LEU A 205 4.90 -15.62 2.99
C LEU A 205 4.87 -14.09 2.89
N VAL A 206 3.85 -13.45 3.43
CA VAL A 206 3.75 -11.98 3.53
C VAL A 206 4.03 -11.58 4.97
N VAL A 207 5.11 -10.85 5.21
CA VAL A 207 5.55 -10.45 6.53
C VAL A 207 5.22 -8.97 6.76
N ALA A 208 4.21 -8.72 7.58
CA ALA A 208 3.68 -7.40 7.93
C ALA A 208 3.41 -7.31 9.45
N ALA A 209 4.38 -7.79 10.23
CA ALA A 209 4.30 -7.91 11.70
C ALA A 209 4.55 -6.57 12.42
N GLY A 210 5.22 -5.63 11.77
CA GLY A 210 5.65 -4.36 12.37
C GLY A 210 6.72 -4.55 13.45
N LYS A 211 7.54 -5.61 13.33
CA LYS A 211 8.61 -5.93 14.26
C LYS A 211 9.88 -6.36 13.52
N ALA A 212 10.90 -5.52 13.59
CA ALA A 212 12.18 -5.74 12.92
C ALA A 212 12.75 -7.13 13.21
N GLY A 213 13.17 -7.85 12.15
CA GLY A 213 13.87 -9.12 12.23
C GLY A 213 13.09 -10.27 12.88
N MET A 214 11.76 -10.22 12.89
CA MET A 214 10.90 -11.22 13.53
C MET A 214 10.97 -12.58 12.83
N VAL A 215 11.13 -12.61 11.53
CA VAL A 215 11.15 -13.83 10.71
C VAL A 215 12.60 -14.15 10.32
N GLY A 216 13.08 -15.33 10.70
CA GLY A 216 14.42 -15.84 10.39
C GLY A 216 14.39 -17.21 9.74
N ALA A 217 15.57 -17.84 9.66
CA ALA A 217 15.78 -19.14 9.04
C ALA A 217 14.85 -20.23 9.55
N GLU A 218 14.49 -20.18 10.84
CA GLU A 218 13.58 -21.15 11.50
C GLU A 218 12.15 -21.13 10.96
N SER A 219 11.78 -20.04 10.29
CA SER A 219 10.41 -19.79 9.80
C SER A 219 10.23 -20.03 8.30
N VAL A 220 11.31 -20.33 7.59
CA VAL A 220 11.28 -20.47 6.12
C VAL A 220 11.84 -21.80 5.65
N ARG A 221 11.60 -22.12 4.38
CA ARG A 221 12.15 -23.29 3.67
C ARG A 221 12.44 -22.95 2.20
N ALA A 222 13.18 -23.82 1.53
CA ALA A 222 13.38 -23.74 0.10
C ALA A 222 12.03 -23.82 -0.67
N GLY A 223 11.97 -23.15 -1.82
CA GLY A 223 10.77 -23.09 -2.65
C GLY A 223 9.75 -22.01 -2.25
N GLN A 224 10.03 -21.19 -1.23
CA GLN A 224 9.13 -20.13 -0.79
C GLN A 224 9.43 -18.79 -1.45
N ILE A 225 8.37 -18.00 -1.57
CA ILE A 225 8.43 -16.57 -1.95
C ILE A 225 8.14 -15.75 -0.70
N VAL A 226 8.98 -14.77 -0.39
CA VAL A 226 8.81 -13.92 0.81
C VAL A 226 8.63 -12.46 0.41
N LEU A 227 7.50 -11.89 0.80
CA LEU A 227 7.22 -10.45 0.71
C LEU A 227 7.41 -9.82 2.09
N ASP A 228 8.51 -9.14 2.32
CA ASP A 228 8.75 -8.35 3.51
C ASP A 228 8.17 -6.94 3.32
N VAL A 229 7.19 -6.59 4.14
CA VAL A 229 6.46 -5.32 4.07
C VAL A 229 6.88 -4.37 5.20
N GLY A 230 7.60 -4.89 6.20
CA GLY A 230 8.10 -4.10 7.31
C GLY A 230 9.11 -3.03 6.88
N ILE A 231 9.08 -1.88 7.54
CA ILE A 231 10.11 -0.83 7.41
C ILE A 231 10.44 -0.32 8.81
N HIS A 232 11.71 -0.47 9.19
CA HIS A 232 12.24 -0.02 10.47
C HIS A 232 13.60 0.63 10.27
N VAL A 233 13.99 1.48 11.21
CA VAL A 233 15.37 1.96 11.33
C VAL A 233 16.10 1.02 12.28
N GLY A 234 17.07 0.29 11.77
CA GLY A 234 17.91 -0.61 12.56
C GLY A 234 18.83 0.13 13.54
N ALA A 235 19.46 -0.60 14.42
CA ALA A 235 20.40 -0.04 15.40
C ALA A 235 21.64 0.63 14.75
N ASP A 236 21.95 0.25 13.52
CA ASP A 236 23.01 0.83 12.68
C ASP A 236 22.55 2.05 11.87
N GLY A 237 21.30 2.49 12.04
CA GLY A 237 20.69 3.60 11.28
C GLY A 237 20.22 3.23 9.87
N ASN A 238 20.43 1.99 9.42
CA ASN A 238 19.97 1.51 8.13
C ASN A 238 18.52 1.05 8.18
N LEU A 239 17.82 1.13 7.05
CA LEU A 239 16.47 0.56 6.93
C LEU A 239 16.52 -0.97 6.88
N CYS A 240 15.64 -1.60 7.63
CA CYS A 240 15.46 -3.05 7.63
C CYS A 240 13.97 -3.42 7.63
N GLY A 241 13.66 -4.67 7.32
CA GLY A 241 12.31 -5.22 7.32
C GLY A 241 11.97 -6.02 8.58
N ASP A 242 10.85 -6.72 8.50
CA ASP A 242 10.40 -7.67 9.51
C ASP A 242 11.15 -9.02 9.41
N THR A 243 11.89 -9.26 8.33
CA THR A 243 12.72 -10.47 8.15
C THR A 243 14.17 -10.21 8.54
N ARG A 244 14.85 -11.24 9.06
CA ARG A 244 16.32 -11.30 9.14
C ARG A 244 16.85 -11.67 7.75
N PHE A 245 16.93 -10.66 6.88
CA PHE A 245 17.18 -10.83 5.44
C PHE A 245 18.37 -11.74 5.13
N ALA A 246 19.51 -11.53 5.80
CA ALA A 246 20.74 -12.33 5.59
C ALA A 246 20.58 -13.82 5.94
N GLU A 247 19.64 -14.16 6.84
CA GLU A 247 19.33 -15.56 7.19
C GLU A 247 18.31 -16.18 6.24
N VAL A 248 17.36 -15.39 5.74
CA VAL A 248 16.22 -15.86 4.94
C VAL A 248 16.59 -15.97 3.46
N GLU A 249 17.28 -14.97 2.90
CA GLU A 249 17.63 -14.88 1.48
C GLU A 249 18.36 -16.16 0.95
N PRO A 250 19.32 -16.77 1.64
CA PRO A 250 19.98 -17.98 1.14
C PRO A 250 19.08 -19.21 1.02
N ILE A 251 17.92 -19.21 1.69
CA ILE A 251 17.05 -20.38 1.83
C ILE A 251 15.89 -20.35 0.83
N VAL A 252 15.29 -19.18 0.61
CA VAL A 252 14.06 -19.03 -0.16
C VAL A 252 14.34 -18.85 -1.66
N ASP A 253 13.32 -19.03 -2.51
CA ASP A 253 13.47 -18.87 -3.96
C ASP A 253 13.44 -17.40 -4.38
N ALA A 254 12.62 -16.59 -3.71
CA ALA A 254 12.56 -15.16 -3.97
C ALA A 254 12.19 -14.37 -2.71
N ILE A 255 12.66 -13.13 -2.60
CA ILE A 255 12.41 -12.24 -1.46
C ILE A 255 12.43 -10.77 -1.90
N THR A 256 11.57 -9.94 -1.29
CA THR A 256 11.65 -8.49 -1.44
C THR A 256 12.75 -7.92 -0.55
N PRO A 257 13.64 -7.04 -1.07
CA PRO A 257 14.61 -6.33 -0.24
C PRO A 257 13.93 -5.19 0.53
N VAL A 258 14.47 -4.84 1.69
CA VAL A 258 14.10 -3.63 2.45
C VAL A 258 15.38 -2.84 2.79
N PRO A 259 15.51 -1.61 2.24
CA PRO A 259 14.62 -0.90 1.32
C PRO A 259 14.66 -1.46 -0.12
N GLY A 260 13.69 -1.04 -0.94
CA GLY A 260 13.69 -1.32 -2.37
C GLY A 260 12.69 -2.39 -2.85
N GLY A 261 11.91 -2.96 -1.93
CA GLY A 261 10.83 -3.92 -2.21
C GLY A 261 9.45 -3.25 -2.32
N VAL A 262 8.48 -3.75 -1.54
CA VAL A 262 7.06 -3.37 -1.58
C VAL A 262 6.84 -1.85 -1.48
N GLY A 263 7.51 -1.16 -0.54
CA GLY A 263 7.36 0.27 -0.32
C GLY A 263 7.69 1.14 -1.54
N THR A 264 8.50 0.64 -2.48
CA THR A 264 8.84 1.37 -3.72
C THR A 264 7.66 1.41 -4.71
N VAL A 265 6.71 0.49 -4.58
CA VAL A 265 5.57 0.35 -5.49
C VAL A 265 4.35 1.16 -5.02
N THR A 266 4.24 1.48 -3.73
CA THR A 266 3.05 2.08 -3.11
C THR A 266 2.59 3.38 -3.79
N THR A 267 3.51 4.31 -4.09
CA THR A 267 3.16 5.56 -4.78
C THR A 267 2.69 5.33 -6.23
N THR A 268 3.10 4.22 -6.85
CA THR A 268 2.63 3.85 -8.19
C THR A 268 1.22 3.26 -8.14
N ILE A 269 0.90 2.50 -7.08
CA ILE A 269 -0.45 2.04 -6.82
C ILE A 269 -1.38 3.23 -6.55
N LEU A 270 -0.95 4.19 -5.74
CA LEU A 270 -1.69 5.44 -5.52
C LEU A 270 -2.04 6.13 -6.84
N ALA A 271 -1.05 6.29 -7.73
CA ALA A 271 -1.27 6.86 -9.06
C ALA A 271 -2.23 6.01 -9.91
N SER A 272 -2.17 4.67 -9.81
CA SER A 272 -3.10 3.77 -10.49
C SER A 272 -4.55 4.00 -10.05
N HIS A 273 -4.79 4.16 -8.75
CA HIS A 273 -6.13 4.44 -8.22
C HIS A 273 -6.68 5.78 -8.74
N VAL A 274 -5.84 6.82 -8.83
CA VAL A 274 -6.25 8.13 -9.39
C VAL A 274 -6.63 8.02 -10.86
N ILE A 275 -5.84 7.29 -11.67
CA ILE A 275 -6.15 7.06 -13.08
C ILE A 275 -7.46 6.26 -13.21
N GLU A 276 -7.62 5.20 -12.41
CA GLU A 276 -8.83 4.38 -12.39
C GLU A 276 -10.07 5.19 -12.01
N ALA A 277 -9.95 6.09 -11.02
CA ALA A 277 -11.03 7.01 -10.64
C ALA A 277 -11.38 7.99 -11.78
N ALA A 278 -10.38 8.50 -12.49
CA ALA A 278 -10.58 9.40 -13.64
C ALA A 278 -11.26 8.71 -14.83
N GLU A 279 -10.99 7.42 -15.05
CA GLU A 279 -11.62 6.62 -16.13
C GLU A 279 -13.12 6.32 -15.88
N GLN A 280 -13.57 6.40 -14.63
CA GLN A 280 -14.96 6.14 -14.25
C GLN A 280 -15.87 7.37 -14.41
N ARG A 281 -15.32 8.51 -14.81
CA ARG A 281 -16.03 9.75 -15.12
C ARG A 281 -16.01 9.99 -16.64
#